data_921afa7e665ba84f734047e1a6c1d90b
#
_entry.id   921afa7e665ba84f734047e1a6c1d90b
#
_cell.length_a   1.000
_cell.length_b   1.000
_cell.length_c   1.000
_cell.angle_alpha   90.00
_cell.angle_beta   90.00
_cell.angle_gamma   90.00
#
_symmetry.space_group_name_H-M   'P 1'
#
loop_
_entity.id
_entity.type
_entity.pdbx_description
1 polymer ?
#
loop_
_entity_poly.entity_id
_entity_poly.type
_entity_poly.pdbx_seq_one_letter_code
_entity_poly.pdbx_strand_id
1 'polypeptide(L)'
;MIFAAAFLELIKLGYKRKESTVRVNVRGAEISMVCDNITVNGKGHLCFDGQDTVELAQKYGTPVYLMDEDRIRYNCRVYRRAMEKYFGGESMALYASKAASFAKIYSIVSEEGLGADVVSSGEIYTAMAAGFDMSKAFFHSNNKTDEDIAYAISCGIGFFVADNVEELNAIERIAAQKNVKQKVLLRLTPGIDPHTYAAVATGKVDSKFGSAIETGQAEEITKYALSLKHVVLDGFHCHVGSQVFDSDVYLRASEVMLEFIADMKKKYDYSAKRLDLGGGYGVRYIESHPHIDIDANIKQVADSIKAKTAQLGIEMPIIHMEPGRSIVADAGMTLYTVGTIKKIPGYKNYVSIDGGMTDNPRFALYRSPYTVILANKADKPCDFECSLVGRCCESGDIIQENIKLPEDVSRGDIAAVLTTGAYNYSMASNYNRIPRPPIVMLCGEENYVAVKRESLADLIANDVL
;
A
#
# COMPACT_ATOMS: atom_id res chain seq x y z
N MET A 1 -7.19 34.94 -21.61
CA MET A 1 -5.71 35.00 -21.43
C MET A 1 -5.27 35.34 -20.00
N ILE A 2 -6.10 35.84 -19.11
CA ILE A 2 -5.74 36.22 -17.72
C ILE A 2 -5.81 35.00 -16.77
N PHE A 3 -6.64 33.99 -17.02
CA PHE A 3 -6.75 32.80 -16.19
C PHE A 3 -5.62 31.77 -16.40
N ALA A 4 -4.95 31.75 -17.56
CA ALA A 4 -3.83 30.85 -17.82
C ALA A 4 -2.52 31.31 -17.16
N ALA A 5 -2.35 32.60 -16.87
CA ALA A 5 -1.16 33.14 -16.22
C ALA A 5 -1.17 32.89 -14.70
N ALA A 6 -2.32 32.95 -14.06
CA ALA A 6 -2.47 32.62 -12.63
C ALA A 6 -2.25 31.13 -12.33
N PHE A 7 -2.64 30.24 -13.25
CA PHE A 7 -2.42 28.81 -13.12
C PHE A 7 -0.94 28.41 -13.28
N LEU A 8 -0.19 29.13 -14.11
CA LEU A 8 1.26 28.92 -14.28
C LEU A 8 2.11 29.49 -13.13
N GLU A 9 1.62 30.50 -12.40
CA GLU A 9 2.30 31.01 -11.21
C GLU A 9 2.10 30.11 -9.99
N LEU A 10 0.95 29.45 -9.86
CA LEU A 10 0.72 28.43 -8.81
C LEU A 10 1.58 27.17 -9.01
N ILE A 11 1.95 26.84 -10.25
CA ILE A 11 2.90 25.75 -10.56
C ILE A 11 4.35 26.14 -10.26
N LYS A 12 4.70 27.44 -10.25
CA LYS A 12 6.04 27.95 -9.92
C LYS A 12 6.29 28.15 -8.43
N LEU A 13 5.25 28.27 -7.62
CA LEU A 13 5.34 28.17 -6.18
C LEU A 13 5.44 26.69 -5.82
N GLY A 14 6.64 26.15 -5.99
CA GLY A 14 7.00 24.85 -5.42
C GLY A 14 6.64 24.88 -3.94
N TYR A 15 5.62 24.14 -3.58
CA TYR A 15 5.24 23.87 -2.20
C TYR A 15 6.45 23.23 -1.51
N LYS A 16 7.34 24.07 -0.95
CA LYS A 16 8.30 23.63 0.06
C LYS A 16 7.48 23.35 1.32
N ARG A 17 6.83 22.21 1.38
CA ARG A 17 6.35 21.67 2.65
C ARG A 17 7.58 21.47 3.53
N LYS A 18 7.69 22.25 4.61
CA LYS A 18 8.67 22.01 5.65
C LYS A 18 8.34 20.66 6.27
N GLU A 19 9.32 19.76 6.29
CA GLU A 19 9.29 18.54 7.09
C GLU A 19 9.16 18.90 8.56
N SER A 20 7.95 18.95 9.05
CA SER A 20 7.68 19.08 10.48
C SER A 20 6.39 18.34 10.78
N THR A 21 6.40 17.57 11.84
CA THR A 21 5.17 17.11 12.50
C THR A 21 4.22 18.31 12.55
N VAL A 22 3.08 18.23 11.82
CA VAL A 22 2.12 19.34 11.83
C VAL A 22 1.56 19.40 13.24
N ARG A 23 1.95 20.45 13.96
CA ARG A 23 1.39 20.75 15.28
C ARG A 23 0.29 21.76 15.06
N VAL A 24 -0.93 21.34 15.28
CA VAL A 24 -2.07 22.24 15.25
C VAL A 24 -2.23 22.83 16.64
N ASN A 25 -2.05 24.15 16.75
CA ASN A 25 -2.28 24.83 18.01
C ASN A 25 -3.80 25.05 18.17
N VAL A 26 -4.43 24.24 19.03
CA VAL A 26 -5.84 24.36 19.34
C VAL A 26 -5.96 24.88 20.77
N ARG A 27 -6.33 26.15 20.92
CA ARG A 27 -6.52 26.84 22.23
C ARG A 27 -5.34 26.68 23.20
N GLY A 28 -4.11 26.68 22.69
CA GLY A 28 -2.89 26.60 23.51
C GLY A 28 -2.38 25.19 23.77
N ALA A 29 -3.04 24.14 23.26
CA ALA A 29 -2.50 22.78 23.21
C ALA A 29 -1.96 22.47 21.81
N GLU A 30 -0.73 22.01 21.72
CA GLU A 30 -0.17 21.49 20.47
C GLU A 30 -0.65 20.04 20.26
N ILE A 31 -1.50 19.83 19.26
CA ILE A 31 -1.90 18.48 18.84
C ILE A 31 -0.96 18.05 17.72
N SER A 32 -0.23 16.96 17.96
CA SER A 32 0.64 16.35 16.96
C SER A 32 -0.20 15.49 16.02
N MET A 33 -0.26 15.86 14.73
CA MET A 33 -0.92 15.07 13.70
C MET A 33 0.07 14.13 13.02
N VAL A 34 -0.36 12.92 12.69
CA VAL A 34 0.47 11.91 12.02
C VAL A 34 0.70 12.22 10.53
N CYS A 35 -0.13 13.06 9.93
CA CYS A 35 0.01 13.55 8.56
C CYS A 35 -0.41 15.02 8.44
N ASP A 36 0.04 15.67 7.40
CA ASP A 36 -0.10 17.11 7.17
C ASP A 36 -1.37 17.52 6.41
N ASN A 37 -2.17 16.57 5.94
CA ASN A 37 -3.48 16.77 5.32
C ASN A 37 -4.64 16.79 6.34
N ILE A 38 -4.32 16.81 7.62
CA ILE A 38 -5.29 16.82 8.74
C ILE A 38 -5.17 18.15 9.49
N THR A 39 -6.30 18.82 9.73
CA THR A 39 -6.41 20.06 10.46
C THR A 39 -7.62 20.06 11.39
N VAL A 40 -7.76 21.09 12.24
CA VAL A 40 -8.96 21.30 13.07
C VAL A 40 -9.52 22.68 12.73
N ASN A 41 -10.83 22.76 12.44
CA ASN A 41 -11.48 24.02 12.08
C ASN A 41 -11.97 24.81 13.30
N GLY A 42 -12.54 26.00 13.05
CA GLY A 42 -13.04 26.89 14.08
C GLY A 42 -14.23 26.35 14.88
N LYS A 43 -14.87 25.25 14.45
CA LYS A 43 -15.92 24.54 15.20
C LYS A 43 -15.35 23.47 16.16
N GLY A 44 -14.02 23.23 16.13
CA GLY A 44 -13.37 22.13 16.82
C GLY A 44 -13.52 20.78 16.11
N HIS A 45 -13.93 20.80 14.82
CA HIS A 45 -14.08 19.58 14.04
C HIS A 45 -12.76 19.25 13.32
N LEU A 46 -12.47 17.95 13.24
CA LEU A 46 -11.40 17.41 12.43
C LEU A 46 -11.69 17.65 10.96
N CYS A 47 -10.71 18.13 10.21
CA CYS A 47 -10.78 18.28 8.77
C CYS A 47 -9.75 17.35 8.11
N PHE A 48 -10.12 16.78 6.97
CA PHE A 48 -9.26 15.95 6.13
C PHE A 48 -9.27 16.51 4.71
N ASP A 49 -8.10 16.78 4.14
CA ASP A 49 -7.96 17.53 2.88
C ASP A 49 -8.79 18.82 2.86
N GLY A 50 -8.77 19.56 3.99
CA GLY A 50 -9.52 20.81 4.15
C GLY A 50 -11.04 20.65 4.35
N GLN A 51 -11.63 19.47 4.20
CA GLN A 51 -13.06 19.19 4.32
C GLN A 51 -13.44 18.74 5.74
N ASP A 52 -14.57 19.24 6.26
CA ASP A 52 -15.09 18.92 7.61
C ASP A 52 -15.57 17.46 7.66
N THR A 53 -14.89 16.62 8.44
CA THR A 53 -15.18 15.18 8.50
C THR A 53 -16.52 14.87 9.18
N VAL A 54 -17.03 15.76 10.02
CA VAL A 54 -18.35 15.61 10.64
C VAL A 54 -19.45 15.81 9.60
N GLU A 55 -19.31 16.82 8.73
CA GLU A 55 -20.23 17.07 7.61
C GLU A 55 -20.18 15.90 6.60
N LEU A 56 -18.99 15.36 6.32
CA LEU A 56 -18.84 14.19 5.47
C LEU A 56 -19.51 12.94 6.07
N ALA A 57 -19.35 12.72 7.38
CA ALA A 57 -20.04 11.62 8.07
C ALA A 57 -21.57 11.75 8.00
N GLN A 58 -22.10 12.96 8.12
CA GLN A 58 -23.53 13.24 7.98
C GLN A 58 -24.02 13.00 6.53
N LYS A 59 -23.21 13.41 5.54
CA LYS A 59 -23.58 13.28 4.13
C LYS A 59 -23.57 11.83 3.64
N TYR A 60 -22.56 11.05 4.02
CA TYR A 60 -22.35 9.70 3.47
C TYR A 60 -22.72 8.56 4.43
N GLY A 61 -23.02 8.91 5.69
CA GLY A 61 -23.19 7.93 6.77
C GLY A 61 -21.88 7.24 7.16
N THR A 62 -21.88 6.59 8.32
CA THR A 62 -20.74 5.79 8.82
C THR A 62 -21.09 4.29 8.81
N PRO A 63 -20.11 3.38 8.86
CA PRO A 63 -18.70 3.61 8.61
C PRO A 63 -18.45 4.11 7.18
N VAL A 64 -17.42 4.93 6.97
CA VAL A 64 -17.02 5.43 5.63
C VAL A 64 -15.50 5.57 5.54
N TYR A 65 -14.90 5.08 4.44
CA TYR A 65 -13.52 5.37 4.11
C TYR A 65 -13.46 6.69 3.34
N LEU A 66 -12.70 7.64 3.84
CA LEU A 66 -12.32 8.85 3.12
C LEU A 66 -10.93 8.64 2.53
N MET A 67 -10.75 9.01 1.26
CA MET A 67 -9.48 8.94 0.56
C MET A 67 -9.15 10.29 -0.09
N ASP A 68 -8.05 10.90 0.30
CA ASP A 68 -7.51 12.14 -0.25
C ASP A 68 -6.81 11.85 -1.59
N GLU A 69 -7.46 12.18 -2.71
CA GLU A 69 -6.95 11.96 -4.07
C GLU A 69 -5.68 12.80 -4.33
N ASP A 70 -5.64 14.03 -3.86
CA ASP A 70 -4.50 14.91 -4.06
C ASP A 70 -3.25 14.37 -3.34
N ARG A 71 -3.44 13.79 -2.15
CA ARG A 71 -2.36 13.13 -1.42
C ARG A 71 -1.88 11.86 -2.13
N ILE A 72 -2.78 11.04 -2.66
CA ILE A 72 -2.41 9.86 -3.45
C ILE A 72 -1.58 10.28 -4.66
N ARG A 73 -2.04 11.26 -5.42
CA ARG A 73 -1.33 11.80 -6.58
C ARG A 73 0.03 12.38 -6.22
N TYR A 74 0.10 13.12 -5.11
CA TYR A 74 1.37 13.64 -4.59
C TYR A 74 2.35 12.51 -4.29
N ASN A 75 1.94 11.47 -3.57
CA ASN A 75 2.77 10.33 -3.22
C ASN A 75 3.24 9.58 -4.48
N CYS A 76 2.36 9.35 -5.47
CA CYS A 76 2.74 8.79 -6.77
C CYS A 76 3.84 9.62 -7.46
N ARG A 77 3.69 10.94 -7.48
CA ARG A 77 4.67 11.87 -8.09
C ARG A 77 6.01 11.86 -7.38
N VAL A 78 6.04 11.68 -6.05
CA VAL A 78 7.30 11.55 -5.29
C VAL A 78 8.09 10.36 -5.82
N TYR A 79 7.47 9.18 -5.92
CA TYR A 79 8.12 7.99 -6.46
C TYR A 79 8.52 8.15 -7.92
N ARG A 80 7.60 8.59 -8.78
CA ARG A 80 7.90 8.77 -10.19
C ARG A 80 9.10 9.68 -10.40
N ARG A 81 9.12 10.87 -9.77
CA ARG A 81 10.22 11.84 -9.92
C ARG A 81 11.54 11.29 -9.40
N ALA A 82 11.53 10.57 -8.27
CA ALA A 82 12.73 9.97 -7.72
C ALA A 82 13.28 8.87 -8.67
N MET A 83 12.41 8.00 -9.21
CA MET A 83 12.81 6.96 -10.16
C MET A 83 13.38 7.58 -11.44
N GLU A 84 12.70 8.56 -12.04
CA GLU A 84 13.17 9.28 -13.23
C GLU A 84 14.52 9.98 -12.99
N LYS A 85 14.66 10.65 -11.84
CA LYS A 85 15.85 11.47 -11.49
C LYS A 85 17.09 10.59 -11.23
N TYR A 86 16.93 9.50 -10.49
CA TYR A 86 18.06 8.74 -9.98
C TYR A 86 18.41 7.51 -10.81
N PHE A 87 17.43 6.90 -11.47
CA PHE A 87 17.65 5.73 -12.32
C PHE A 87 17.47 6.03 -13.80
N GLY A 88 16.50 6.88 -14.16
CA GLY A 88 16.22 7.24 -15.56
C GLY A 88 15.67 6.06 -16.37
N GLY A 89 15.63 6.24 -17.70
CA GLY A 89 15.27 5.19 -18.65
C GLY A 89 13.84 4.63 -18.42
N GLU A 90 13.74 3.32 -18.40
CA GLU A 90 12.49 2.58 -18.18
C GLU A 90 12.23 2.26 -16.69
N SER A 91 13.08 2.75 -15.77
CA SER A 91 12.91 2.50 -14.34
C SER A 91 11.65 3.20 -13.83
N MET A 92 10.80 2.47 -13.12
CA MET A 92 9.51 3.01 -12.64
C MET A 92 9.09 2.39 -11.31
N ALA A 93 8.24 3.12 -10.59
CA ALA A 93 7.52 2.56 -9.45
C ALA A 93 6.26 1.82 -9.94
N LEU A 94 5.97 0.68 -9.32
CA LEU A 94 4.80 -0.15 -9.53
C LEU A 94 3.90 0.00 -8.30
N TYR A 95 2.67 0.43 -8.48
CA TYR A 95 1.73 0.51 -7.36
C TYR A 95 1.32 -0.90 -6.90
N ALA A 96 1.64 -1.26 -5.66
CA ALA A 96 1.22 -2.54 -5.09
C ALA A 96 -0.29 -2.50 -4.76
N SER A 97 -1.11 -3.00 -5.68
CA SER A 97 -2.56 -2.87 -5.68
C SER A 97 -3.25 -3.50 -4.46
N LYS A 98 -2.65 -4.53 -3.87
CA LYS A 98 -3.11 -5.14 -2.60
C LYS A 98 -3.30 -4.14 -1.46
N ALA A 99 -2.63 -2.99 -1.50
CA ALA A 99 -2.77 -1.95 -0.48
C ALA A 99 -4.17 -1.31 -0.50
N ALA A 100 -4.69 -0.96 -1.68
CA ALA A 100 -6.07 -0.52 -1.90
C ALA A 100 -6.45 -0.81 -3.36
N SER A 101 -7.37 -1.75 -3.60
CA SER A 101 -7.73 -2.21 -4.94
C SER A 101 -9.19 -1.88 -5.24
N PHE A 102 -9.40 -0.86 -6.07
CA PHE A 102 -10.68 -0.44 -6.64
C PHE A 102 -10.44 0.36 -7.93
N ALA A 103 -11.42 0.43 -8.84
CA ALA A 103 -11.19 0.94 -10.20
C ALA A 103 -10.55 2.35 -10.23
N LYS A 104 -11.03 3.29 -9.41
CA LYS A 104 -10.52 4.67 -9.43
C LYS A 104 -9.04 4.77 -9.07
N ILE A 105 -8.50 3.92 -8.18
CA ILE A 105 -7.07 3.97 -7.83
C ILE A 105 -6.19 3.61 -9.02
N TYR A 106 -6.59 2.65 -9.86
CA TYR A 106 -5.84 2.29 -11.06
C TYR A 106 -5.84 3.41 -12.09
N SER A 107 -6.96 4.17 -12.24
CA SER A 107 -6.98 5.36 -13.09
C SER A 107 -5.97 6.41 -12.60
N ILE A 108 -5.96 6.71 -11.29
CA ILE A 108 -5.02 7.67 -10.69
C ILE A 108 -3.57 7.23 -10.91
N VAL A 109 -3.26 5.98 -10.61
CA VAL A 109 -1.92 5.40 -10.75
C VAL A 109 -1.44 5.47 -12.22
N SER A 110 -2.33 5.15 -13.17
CA SER A 110 -2.06 5.24 -14.61
C SER A 110 -1.81 6.68 -15.06
N GLU A 111 -2.66 7.61 -14.64
CA GLU A 111 -2.54 9.05 -14.94
C GLU A 111 -1.25 9.65 -14.37
N GLU A 112 -0.81 9.18 -13.20
CA GLU A 112 0.45 9.60 -12.58
C GLU A 112 1.68 8.86 -13.14
N GLY A 113 1.51 7.95 -14.11
CA GLY A 113 2.59 7.32 -14.87
C GLY A 113 3.30 6.18 -14.16
N LEU A 114 2.69 5.54 -13.16
CA LEU A 114 3.22 4.35 -12.51
C LEU A 114 2.77 3.08 -13.22
N GLY A 115 3.51 1.98 -13.02
CA GLY A 115 3.03 0.63 -13.29
C GLY A 115 2.19 0.08 -12.12
N ALA A 116 1.84 -1.20 -12.17
CA ALA A 116 1.11 -1.87 -11.09
C ALA A 116 1.65 -3.27 -10.78
N ASP A 117 1.72 -3.61 -9.50
CA ASP A 117 1.83 -4.96 -8.97
C ASP A 117 0.41 -5.49 -8.72
N VAL A 118 0.03 -6.58 -9.37
CA VAL A 118 -1.27 -7.25 -9.23
C VAL A 118 -1.05 -8.70 -8.79
N VAL A 119 -1.98 -9.25 -8.00
CA VAL A 119 -1.82 -10.58 -7.38
C VAL A 119 -2.96 -11.56 -7.64
N SER A 120 -3.94 -11.18 -8.46
CA SER A 120 -5.08 -12.03 -8.81
C SER A 120 -5.75 -11.61 -10.11
N SER A 121 -6.53 -12.53 -10.72
CA SER A 121 -7.41 -12.21 -11.85
C SER A 121 -8.41 -11.10 -11.53
N GLY A 122 -8.86 -10.99 -10.28
CA GLY A 122 -9.76 -9.93 -9.83
C GLY A 122 -9.10 -8.54 -9.89
N GLU A 123 -7.84 -8.43 -9.48
CA GLU A 123 -7.08 -7.18 -9.58
C GLU A 123 -6.78 -6.82 -11.05
N ILE A 124 -6.43 -7.81 -11.90
CA ILE A 124 -6.26 -7.63 -13.35
C ILE A 124 -7.56 -7.10 -13.97
N TYR A 125 -8.70 -7.74 -13.66
CA TYR A 125 -10.00 -7.32 -14.17
C TYR A 125 -10.34 -5.88 -13.75
N THR A 126 -10.09 -5.54 -12.48
CA THR A 126 -10.34 -4.19 -11.95
C THR A 126 -9.46 -3.14 -12.63
N ALA A 127 -8.18 -3.45 -12.84
CA ALA A 127 -7.24 -2.57 -13.56
C ALA A 127 -7.69 -2.34 -15.01
N MET A 128 -8.08 -3.40 -15.73
CA MET A 128 -8.60 -3.31 -17.11
C MET A 128 -9.87 -2.48 -17.19
N ALA A 129 -10.81 -2.67 -16.25
CA ALA A 129 -12.04 -1.89 -16.17
C ALA A 129 -11.79 -0.39 -15.95
N ALA A 130 -10.65 -0.06 -15.32
CA ALA A 130 -10.18 1.31 -15.14
C ALA A 130 -9.38 1.86 -16.35
N GLY A 131 -9.16 1.07 -17.40
CA GLY A 131 -8.37 1.46 -18.57
C GLY A 131 -6.86 1.43 -18.33
N PHE A 132 -6.37 0.67 -17.34
CA PHE A 132 -4.95 0.55 -17.05
C PHE A 132 -4.22 -0.22 -18.17
N ASP A 133 -3.02 0.25 -18.56
CA ASP A 133 -2.16 -0.42 -19.53
C ASP A 133 -1.51 -1.67 -18.92
N MET A 134 -2.07 -2.84 -19.21
CA MET A 134 -1.61 -4.12 -18.67
C MET A 134 -0.17 -4.48 -19.04
N SER A 135 0.41 -3.87 -20.08
CA SER A 135 1.82 -4.04 -20.42
C SER A 135 2.79 -3.50 -19.35
N LYS A 136 2.29 -2.64 -18.45
CA LYS A 136 3.00 -2.08 -17.30
C LYS A 136 2.64 -2.78 -15.98
N ALA A 137 1.90 -3.89 -16.04
CA ALA A 137 1.53 -4.65 -14.87
C ALA A 137 2.45 -5.87 -14.68
N PHE A 138 2.76 -6.14 -13.40
CA PHE A 138 3.57 -7.26 -12.93
C PHE A 138 2.68 -8.17 -12.09
N PHE A 139 2.57 -9.45 -12.47
CA PHE A 139 1.68 -10.39 -11.79
C PHE A 139 2.44 -11.22 -10.76
N HIS A 140 2.20 -10.93 -9.49
CA HIS A 140 2.76 -11.59 -8.32
C HIS A 140 1.84 -12.71 -7.81
N SER A 141 2.25 -13.44 -6.86
CA SER A 141 1.67 -14.48 -6.03
C SER A 141 2.66 -15.65 -5.91
N ASN A 142 2.58 -16.40 -4.81
CA ASN A 142 3.35 -17.65 -4.65
C ASN A 142 2.63 -18.88 -5.24
N ASN A 143 1.40 -18.70 -5.73
CA ASN A 143 0.61 -19.77 -6.35
C ASN A 143 -0.44 -19.17 -7.29
N LYS A 144 -0.08 -19.00 -8.56
CA LYS A 144 -1.02 -18.62 -9.62
C LYS A 144 -1.65 -19.87 -10.21
N THR A 145 -2.97 -19.89 -10.33
CA THR A 145 -3.66 -21.00 -10.99
C THR A 145 -3.47 -20.97 -12.50
N ASP A 146 -3.71 -22.07 -13.19
CA ASP A 146 -3.65 -22.13 -14.66
C ASP A 146 -4.63 -21.12 -15.30
N GLU A 147 -5.81 -20.96 -14.71
CA GLU A 147 -6.82 -19.98 -15.13
C GLU A 147 -6.31 -18.55 -14.96
N ASP A 148 -5.66 -18.22 -13.83
CA ASP A 148 -5.06 -16.91 -13.60
C ASP A 148 -3.99 -16.60 -14.64
N ILE A 149 -3.09 -17.55 -14.92
CA ILE A 149 -2.02 -17.41 -15.91
C ILE A 149 -2.62 -17.22 -17.32
N ALA A 150 -3.59 -18.06 -17.70
CA ALA A 150 -4.23 -17.99 -18.99
C ALA A 150 -4.98 -16.66 -19.18
N TYR A 151 -5.67 -16.18 -18.15
CA TYR A 151 -6.36 -14.91 -18.15
C TYR A 151 -5.38 -13.73 -18.27
N ALA A 152 -4.34 -13.68 -17.45
CA ALA A 152 -3.34 -12.61 -17.47
C ALA A 152 -2.66 -12.49 -18.84
N ILE A 153 -2.24 -13.62 -19.45
CA ILE A 153 -1.67 -13.62 -20.81
C ILE A 153 -2.69 -13.09 -21.83
N SER A 154 -3.97 -13.48 -21.71
CA SER A 154 -5.02 -13.00 -22.62
C SER A 154 -5.29 -11.50 -22.49
N CYS A 155 -5.04 -10.94 -21.31
CA CYS A 155 -5.16 -9.51 -21.01
C CYS A 155 -3.93 -8.70 -21.40
N GLY A 156 -2.87 -9.34 -21.90
CA GLY A 156 -1.63 -8.66 -22.33
C GLY A 156 -0.77 -8.22 -21.14
N ILE A 157 -0.75 -9.00 -20.03
CA ILE A 157 0.10 -8.72 -18.87
C ILE A 157 1.57 -8.54 -19.30
N GLY A 158 2.24 -7.51 -18.79
CA GLY A 158 3.63 -7.24 -19.14
C GLY A 158 4.59 -8.29 -18.63
N PHE A 159 4.48 -8.61 -17.34
CA PHE A 159 5.42 -9.48 -16.64
C PHE A 159 4.72 -10.41 -15.66
N PHE A 160 5.24 -11.63 -15.53
CA PHE A 160 5.01 -12.47 -14.37
C PHE A 160 6.20 -12.37 -13.43
N VAL A 161 5.94 -12.32 -12.13
CA VAL A 161 6.96 -12.54 -11.11
C VAL A 161 6.77 -13.96 -10.60
N ALA A 162 7.57 -14.87 -11.16
CA ALA A 162 7.47 -16.30 -10.89
C ALA A 162 8.17 -16.68 -9.58
N ASP A 163 7.51 -17.50 -8.80
CA ASP A 163 7.93 -17.86 -7.45
C ASP A 163 8.63 -19.23 -7.38
N ASN A 164 8.31 -20.13 -8.31
CA ASN A 164 8.78 -21.51 -8.31
C ASN A 164 8.78 -22.17 -9.71
N VAL A 165 9.33 -23.38 -9.81
CA VAL A 165 9.48 -24.15 -11.07
C VAL A 165 8.12 -24.61 -11.61
N GLU A 166 7.20 -25.00 -10.76
CA GLU A 166 5.87 -25.45 -11.16
C GLU A 166 5.11 -24.33 -11.87
N GLU A 167 5.22 -23.11 -11.39
CA GLU A 167 4.66 -21.93 -12.01
C GLU A 167 5.32 -21.63 -13.35
N LEU A 168 6.65 -21.70 -13.46
CA LEU A 168 7.36 -21.55 -14.74
C LEU A 168 6.87 -22.56 -15.77
N ASN A 169 6.64 -23.82 -15.38
CA ASN A 169 6.09 -24.85 -16.23
C ASN A 169 4.69 -24.51 -16.75
N ALA A 170 3.83 -23.98 -15.87
CA ALA A 170 2.48 -23.57 -16.23
C ALA A 170 2.53 -22.37 -17.21
N ILE A 171 3.36 -21.37 -16.94
CA ILE A 171 3.55 -20.21 -17.83
C ILE A 171 4.07 -20.67 -19.19
N GLU A 172 5.11 -21.52 -19.25
CA GLU A 172 5.68 -22.03 -20.50
C GLU A 172 4.61 -22.76 -21.33
N ARG A 173 3.87 -23.67 -20.70
CA ARG A 173 2.81 -24.47 -21.35
C ARG A 173 1.69 -23.58 -21.92
N ILE A 174 1.22 -22.61 -21.13
CA ILE A 174 0.10 -21.76 -21.53
C ILE A 174 0.55 -20.73 -22.56
N ALA A 175 1.75 -20.16 -22.43
CA ALA A 175 2.34 -19.27 -23.42
C ALA A 175 2.55 -19.97 -24.76
N ALA A 176 3.00 -21.25 -24.75
CA ALA A 176 3.12 -22.08 -25.94
C ALA A 176 1.76 -22.31 -26.62
N GLN A 177 0.71 -22.63 -25.85
CA GLN A 177 -0.63 -22.82 -26.38
C GLN A 177 -1.20 -21.56 -27.04
N LYS A 178 -0.84 -20.39 -26.51
CA LYS A 178 -1.26 -19.09 -27.04
C LYS A 178 -0.30 -18.52 -28.09
N ASN A 179 0.78 -19.24 -28.39
CA ASN A 179 1.85 -18.83 -29.32
C ASN A 179 2.44 -17.44 -29.01
N VAL A 180 2.70 -17.19 -27.73
CA VAL A 180 3.35 -15.95 -27.25
C VAL A 180 4.63 -16.24 -26.51
N LYS A 181 5.49 -15.24 -26.39
CA LYS A 181 6.63 -15.24 -25.48
C LYS A 181 6.33 -14.34 -24.30
N GLN A 182 6.36 -14.91 -23.09
CA GLN A 182 6.00 -14.20 -21.87
C GLN A 182 7.25 -13.81 -21.07
N LYS A 183 7.37 -12.53 -20.74
CA LYS A 183 8.44 -12.03 -19.88
C LYS A 183 8.18 -12.41 -18.43
N VAL A 184 9.26 -12.82 -17.74
CA VAL A 184 9.22 -13.27 -16.35
C VAL A 184 10.37 -12.65 -15.57
N LEU A 185 10.12 -12.24 -14.36
CA LEU A 185 11.13 -12.04 -13.32
C LEU A 185 11.05 -13.22 -12.34
N LEU A 186 12.18 -13.69 -11.85
CA LEU A 186 12.22 -14.68 -10.77
C LEU A 186 12.24 -13.99 -9.43
N ARG A 187 11.33 -14.37 -8.54
CA ARG A 187 11.35 -13.90 -7.16
C ARG A 187 12.40 -14.64 -6.38
N LEU A 188 13.36 -13.90 -5.84
CA LEU A 188 14.48 -14.43 -5.05
C LEU A 188 14.40 -13.93 -3.62
N THR A 189 14.91 -14.75 -2.71
CA THR A 189 14.99 -14.41 -1.29
C THR A 189 16.46 -14.13 -0.94
N PRO A 190 16.81 -12.85 -0.65
CA PRO A 190 18.19 -12.46 -0.41
C PRO A 190 18.70 -12.79 1.01
N GLY A 191 17.87 -13.35 1.90
CA GLY A 191 18.28 -13.72 3.26
C GLY A 191 18.40 -12.53 4.23
N ILE A 192 17.74 -11.41 3.95
CA ILE A 192 17.81 -10.19 4.76
C ILE A 192 16.67 -10.16 5.79
N ASP A 193 17.02 -9.97 7.06
CA ASP A 193 16.03 -9.70 8.12
C ASP A 193 15.76 -8.19 8.19
N PRO A 194 14.52 -7.75 7.94
CA PRO A 194 14.15 -6.34 7.95
C PRO A 194 13.91 -5.78 9.37
N HIS A 195 14.07 -6.57 10.43
CA HIS A 195 13.78 -6.19 11.82
C HIS A 195 12.37 -5.58 12.02
N THR A 196 11.36 -6.13 11.32
CA THR A 196 9.95 -5.72 11.42
C THR A 196 9.12 -6.81 12.11
N TYR A 197 7.79 -6.62 12.18
CA TYR A 197 6.88 -7.64 12.70
C TYR A 197 7.03 -8.97 11.93
N ALA A 198 7.15 -10.08 12.64
CA ALA A 198 7.37 -11.41 12.04
C ALA A 198 6.37 -11.75 10.92
N ALA A 199 5.11 -11.33 11.06
CA ALA A 199 4.05 -11.56 10.08
C ALA A 199 4.26 -10.83 8.72
N VAL A 200 5.17 -9.84 8.66
CA VAL A 200 5.44 -9.04 7.45
C VAL A 200 6.90 -9.06 7.01
N ALA A 201 7.73 -9.90 7.64
CA ALA A 201 9.11 -10.16 7.25
C ALA A 201 9.14 -11.24 6.15
N THR A 202 9.44 -10.88 4.91
CA THR A 202 9.40 -11.79 3.74
C THR A 202 10.77 -12.07 3.13
N GLY A 203 11.81 -11.43 3.62
CA GLY A 203 13.19 -11.56 3.12
C GLY A 203 14.00 -12.72 3.72
N LYS A 204 13.43 -13.48 4.67
CA LYS A 204 14.10 -14.60 5.34
C LYS A 204 14.16 -15.86 4.47
N VAL A 205 15.20 -16.68 4.64
CA VAL A 205 15.41 -17.90 3.85
C VAL A 205 14.24 -18.90 3.95
N ASP A 206 13.57 -18.96 5.10
CA ASP A 206 12.40 -19.82 5.38
C ASP A 206 11.04 -19.20 4.98
N SER A 207 11.05 -18.13 4.18
CA SER A 207 9.84 -17.52 3.64
C SER A 207 9.10 -18.49 2.71
N LYS A 208 7.76 -18.43 2.71
CA LYS A 208 6.95 -19.15 1.70
C LYS A 208 7.09 -18.57 0.28
N PHE A 209 7.79 -17.45 0.12
CA PHE A 209 7.95 -16.74 -1.12
C PHE A 209 9.38 -16.84 -1.64
N GLY A 210 9.49 -17.03 -2.96
CA GLY A 210 10.75 -16.92 -3.69
C GLY A 210 11.71 -18.08 -3.48
N SER A 211 12.73 -18.11 -4.34
CA SER A 211 13.84 -19.07 -4.26
C SER A 211 15.03 -18.44 -3.53
N ALA A 212 15.56 -19.16 -2.52
CA ALA A 212 16.64 -18.65 -1.70
C ALA A 212 17.98 -18.65 -2.44
N ILE A 213 18.72 -17.53 -2.36
CA ILE A 213 20.08 -17.40 -2.93
C ILE A 213 21.06 -18.26 -2.15
N GLU A 214 21.01 -18.22 -0.82
CA GLU A 214 21.92 -18.91 0.09
C GLU A 214 21.93 -20.43 -0.12
N THR A 215 20.78 -21.04 -0.43
CA THR A 215 20.65 -22.49 -0.61
C THR A 215 21.01 -23.00 -1.99
N GLY A 216 21.27 -22.08 -2.95
CA GLY A 216 21.50 -22.42 -4.36
C GLY A 216 20.23 -22.57 -5.21
N GLN A 217 19.05 -22.57 -4.59
CA GLN A 217 17.77 -22.70 -5.32
C GLN A 217 17.57 -21.58 -6.36
N ALA A 218 18.02 -20.37 -6.06
CA ALA A 218 17.96 -19.24 -6.99
C ALA A 218 18.75 -19.50 -8.28
N GLU A 219 19.92 -20.13 -8.20
CA GLU A 219 20.72 -20.50 -9.37
C GLU A 219 20.04 -21.62 -10.18
N GLU A 220 19.51 -22.64 -9.50
CA GLU A 220 18.84 -23.76 -10.16
C GLU A 220 17.60 -23.31 -10.94
N ILE A 221 16.73 -22.49 -10.35
CA ILE A 221 15.55 -21.97 -11.04
C ILE A 221 15.92 -21.01 -12.17
N THR A 222 17.00 -20.23 -12.03
CA THR A 222 17.51 -19.36 -13.10
C THR A 222 17.95 -20.18 -14.29
N LYS A 223 18.79 -21.21 -14.07
CA LYS A 223 19.23 -22.12 -15.11
C LYS A 223 18.05 -22.81 -15.81
N TYR A 224 17.05 -23.20 -15.04
CA TYR A 224 15.84 -23.80 -15.58
C TYR A 224 15.06 -22.81 -16.46
N ALA A 225 14.80 -21.61 -15.99
CA ALA A 225 14.08 -20.58 -16.75
C ALA A 225 14.77 -20.24 -18.08
N LEU A 226 16.10 -20.20 -18.09
CA LEU A 226 16.90 -19.98 -19.33
C LEU A 226 16.75 -21.10 -20.35
N SER A 227 16.33 -22.30 -19.98
CA SER A 227 16.11 -23.44 -20.88
C SER A 227 14.75 -23.45 -21.57
N LEU A 228 13.80 -22.63 -21.09
CA LEU A 228 12.43 -22.58 -21.59
C LEU A 228 12.34 -21.82 -22.91
N LYS A 229 11.34 -22.14 -23.74
CA LYS A 229 11.21 -21.57 -25.09
C LYS A 229 10.25 -20.40 -25.19
N HIS A 230 9.18 -20.40 -24.39
CA HIS A 230 8.12 -19.39 -24.40
C HIS A 230 8.18 -18.46 -23.19
N VAL A 231 8.93 -18.83 -22.16
CA VAL A 231 9.32 -17.94 -21.07
C VAL A 231 10.58 -17.16 -21.47
N VAL A 232 10.55 -15.85 -21.27
CA VAL A 232 11.69 -14.96 -21.45
C VAL A 232 12.09 -14.43 -20.08
N LEU A 233 13.19 -14.95 -19.53
CA LEU A 233 13.72 -14.42 -18.27
C LEU A 233 14.26 -13.01 -18.50
N ASP A 234 13.60 -12.00 -17.91
CA ASP A 234 13.92 -10.59 -18.09
C ASP A 234 14.71 -10.02 -16.90
N GLY A 235 14.67 -10.70 -15.75
CA GLY A 235 15.41 -10.28 -14.56
C GLY A 235 14.94 -10.95 -13.29
N PHE A 236 15.17 -10.24 -12.18
CA PHE A 236 14.92 -10.74 -10.85
C PHE A 236 14.10 -9.76 -10.00
N HIS A 237 13.43 -10.30 -9.02
CA HIS A 237 12.66 -9.56 -8.03
C HIS A 237 13.05 -10.01 -6.62
N CYS A 238 13.04 -9.10 -5.67
CA CYS A 238 13.06 -9.41 -4.24
C CYS A 238 12.10 -8.49 -3.47
N HIS A 239 11.63 -8.96 -2.31
CA HIS A 239 10.86 -8.14 -1.39
C HIS A 239 11.22 -8.52 0.05
N VAL A 240 11.75 -7.56 0.78
CA VAL A 240 12.35 -7.82 2.11
C VAL A 240 11.36 -7.74 3.26
N GLY A 241 10.27 -6.98 3.11
CA GLY A 241 9.28 -6.85 4.16
C GLY A 241 8.39 -5.62 4.02
N SER A 242 7.59 -5.34 5.04
CA SER A 242 6.64 -4.23 5.06
C SER A 242 6.76 -3.43 6.36
N GLN A 243 6.46 -2.15 6.33
CA GLN A 243 6.62 -1.20 7.43
C GLN A 243 8.10 -1.08 7.87
N VAL A 244 9.00 -1.02 6.88
CA VAL A 244 10.45 -0.90 7.05
C VAL A 244 10.82 0.58 7.11
N PHE A 245 11.49 0.98 8.18
CA PHE A 245 11.96 2.36 8.39
C PHE A 245 13.47 2.50 8.20
N ASP A 246 14.20 1.39 8.20
CA ASP A 246 15.64 1.36 8.03
C ASP A 246 16.01 1.23 6.54
N SER A 247 16.65 2.26 5.99
CA SER A 247 17.11 2.28 4.60
C SER A 247 18.19 1.23 4.30
N ASP A 248 19.00 0.84 5.30
CA ASP A 248 20.09 -0.13 5.12
C ASP A 248 19.61 -1.50 4.67
N VAL A 249 18.35 -1.82 4.96
CA VAL A 249 17.71 -3.06 4.50
C VAL A 249 17.68 -3.12 2.96
N TYR A 250 17.31 -2.00 2.30
CA TYR A 250 17.25 -1.91 0.84
C TYR A 250 18.64 -1.89 0.21
N LEU A 251 19.61 -1.24 0.86
CA LEU A 251 21.00 -1.22 0.41
C LEU A 251 21.58 -2.65 0.39
N ARG A 252 21.50 -3.36 1.52
CA ARG A 252 21.96 -4.75 1.62
C ARG A 252 21.27 -5.69 0.65
N ALA A 253 19.93 -5.56 0.49
CA ALA A 253 19.19 -6.38 -0.46
C ALA A 253 19.66 -6.13 -1.89
N SER A 254 19.85 -4.87 -2.28
CA SER A 254 20.34 -4.53 -3.63
C SER A 254 21.75 -5.07 -3.89
N GLU A 255 22.64 -5.02 -2.89
CA GLU A 255 24.00 -5.59 -3.02
C GLU A 255 23.99 -7.09 -3.25
N VAL A 256 23.24 -7.86 -2.45
CA VAL A 256 23.10 -9.32 -2.61
C VAL A 256 22.52 -9.67 -3.99
N MET A 257 21.48 -8.94 -4.42
CA MET A 257 20.84 -9.18 -5.73
C MET A 257 21.79 -8.88 -6.88
N LEU A 258 22.60 -7.81 -6.81
CA LEU A 258 23.57 -7.46 -7.84
C LEU A 258 24.76 -8.45 -7.91
N GLU A 259 25.21 -8.96 -6.77
CA GLU A 259 26.20 -10.03 -6.71
C GLU A 259 25.67 -11.31 -7.38
N PHE A 260 24.44 -11.68 -7.10
CA PHE A 260 23.78 -12.79 -7.77
C PHE A 260 23.66 -12.57 -9.29
N ILE A 261 23.28 -11.37 -9.75
CA ILE A 261 23.24 -11.01 -11.19
C ILE A 261 24.61 -11.18 -11.84
N ALA A 262 25.69 -10.71 -11.17
CA ALA A 262 27.04 -10.85 -11.67
C ALA A 262 27.49 -12.32 -11.77
N ASP A 263 27.09 -13.15 -10.80
CA ASP A 263 27.34 -14.60 -10.83
C ASP A 263 26.61 -15.28 -12.01
N MET A 264 25.36 -14.92 -12.26
CA MET A 264 24.57 -15.47 -13.39
C MET A 264 25.17 -15.06 -14.72
N LYS A 265 25.68 -13.82 -14.85
CA LYS A 265 26.43 -13.38 -16.04
C LYS A 265 27.67 -14.21 -16.27
N LYS A 266 28.45 -14.43 -15.21
CA LYS A 266 29.70 -15.21 -15.28
C LYS A 266 29.47 -16.68 -15.64
N LYS A 267 28.44 -17.32 -15.05
CA LYS A 267 28.19 -18.76 -15.18
C LYS A 267 27.43 -19.14 -16.44
N TYR A 268 26.48 -18.30 -16.84
CA TYR A 268 25.50 -18.63 -17.88
C TYR A 268 25.46 -17.61 -19.03
N ASP A 269 26.36 -16.60 -19.02
CA ASP A 269 26.35 -15.47 -19.97
C ASP A 269 24.99 -14.74 -20.03
N TYR A 270 24.28 -14.75 -18.88
CA TYR A 270 22.97 -14.13 -18.75
C TYR A 270 23.08 -12.76 -18.08
N SER A 271 22.69 -11.72 -18.80
CA SER A 271 22.59 -10.34 -18.29
C SER A 271 21.13 -10.02 -17.95
N ALA A 272 20.81 -9.90 -16.66
CA ALA A 272 19.48 -9.51 -16.22
C ALA A 272 19.18 -8.07 -16.66
N LYS A 273 18.06 -7.87 -17.35
CA LYS A 273 17.63 -6.54 -17.80
C LYS A 273 16.95 -5.74 -16.71
N ARG A 274 16.26 -6.41 -15.79
CA ARG A 274 15.48 -5.77 -14.72
C ARG A 274 15.83 -6.31 -13.36
N LEU A 275 15.79 -5.41 -12.38
CA LEU A 275 15.84 -5.74 -10.98
C LEU A 275 14.70 -4.98 -10.26
N ASP A 276 13.77 -5.74 -9.69
CA ASP A 276 12.71 -5.21 -8.86
C ASP A 276 13.07 -5.43 -7.38
N LEU A 277 13.11 -4.35 -6.62
CA LEU A 277 13.48 -4.36 -5.19
C LEU A 277 12.27 -4.49 -4.27
N GLY A 278 11.07 -4.61 -4.86
CA GLY A 278 9.83 -4.66 -4.09
C GLY A 278 9.46 -3.34 -3.44
N GLY A 279 8.55 -3.41 -2.50
CA GLY A 279 8.11 -2.26 -1.71
C GLY A 279 8.54 -2.38 -0.25
N GLY A 280 7.74 -1.80 0.63
CA GLY A 280 7.89 -2.00 2.07
C GLY A 280 8.17 -0.76 2.89
N TYR A 281 8.39 0.41 2.28
CA TYR A 281 8.59 1.65 3.04
C TYR A 281 7.47 1.88 4.04
N GLY A 282 7.87 2.17 5.29
CA GLY A 282 6.98 2.43 6.41
C GLY A 282 6.26 3.77 6.31
N VAL A 283 5.13 3.89 7.00
CA VAL A 283 4.39 5.14 7.19
C VAL A 283 4.07 5.35 8.67
N ARG A 284 3.85 6.58 9.05
CA ARG A 284 3.46 6.93 10.42
C ARG A 284 2.00 6.61 10.66
N TYR A 285 1.73 5.70 11.59
CA TYR A 285 0.39 5.41 12.12
C TYR A 285 0.15 6.08 13.47
N ILE A 286 1.22 6.30 14.21
CA ILE A 286 1.26 6.93 15.54
C ILE A 286 2.45 7.88 15.61
N GLU A 287 2.44 8.80 16.57
CA GLU A 287 3.45 9.84 16.72
C GLU A 287 4.88 9.28 16.88
N SER A 288 5.04 8.15 17.55
CA SER A 288 6.35 7.53 17.77
C SER A 288 6.96 6.88 16.53
N HIS A 289 6.20 6.68 15.45
CA HIS A 289 6.77 6.17 14.21
C HIS A 289 7.61 7.26 13.50
N PRO A 290 8.81 6.90 12.99
CA PRO A 290 9.65 7.86 12.28
C PRO A 290 9.01 8.28 10.95
N HIS A 291 9.45 9.42 10.46
CA HIS A 291 9.15 9.89 9.10
C HIS A 291 10.23 9.35 8.14
N ILE A 292 9.84 8.97 6.93
CA ILE A 292 10.75 8.57 5.86
C ILE A 292 10.70 9.61 4.73
N ASP A 293 11.86 10.15 4.38
CA ASP A 293 12.05 10.89 3.14
C ASP A 293 12.29 9.90 2.00
N ILE A 294 11.26 9.68 1.19
CA ILE A 294 11.29 8.73 0.07
C ILE A 294 12.30 9.15 -1.00
N ASP A 295 12.39 10.45 -1.36
CA ASP A 295 13.35 10.94 -2.36
C ASP A 295 14.79 10.67 -1.90
N ALA A 296 15.11 11.01 -0.65
CA ALA A 296 16.43 10.78 -0.07
C ALA A 296 16.79 9.29 0.02
N ASN A 297 15.83 8.44 0.40
CA ASN A 297 16.04 6.99 0.46
C ASN A 297 16.28 6.38 -0.92
N ILE A 298 15.46 6.72 -1.92
CA ILE A 298 15.65 6.23 -3.29
C ILE A 298 17.00 6.72 -3.85
N LYS A 299 17.42 7.94 -3.50
CA LYS A 299 18.75 8.44 -3.88
C LYS A 299 19.87 7.57 -3.31
N GLN A 300 19.83 7.23 -2.02
CA GLN A 300 20.83 6.38 -1.39
C GLN A 300 20.90 4.99 -2.05
N VAL A 301 19.75 4.38 -2.32
CA VAL A 301 19.67 3.09 -3.01
C VAL A 301 20.25 3.20 -4.42
N ALA A 302 19.94 4.26 -5.15
CA ALA A 302 20.46 4.49 -6.51
C ALA A 302 21.98 4.68 -6.52
N ASP A 303 22.51 5.46 -5.58
CA ASP A 303 23.96 5.69 -5.46
C ASP A 303 24.70 4.38 -5.14
N SER A 304 24.14 3.54 -4.24
CA SER A 304 24.69 2.21 -3.91
C SER A 304 24.66 1.27 -5.14
N ILE A 305 23.55 1.18 -5.84
CA ILE A 305 23.41 0.32 -7.04
C ILE A 305 24.41 0.74 -8.11
N LYS A 306 24.56 2.04 -8.40
CA LYS A 306 25.54 2.55 -9.38
C LYS A 306 26.98 2.21 -9.01
N ALA A 307 27.33 2.38 -7.73
CA ALA A 307 28.66 2.03 -7.26
C ALA A 307 28.94 0.52 -7.37
N LYS A 308 27.95 -0.30 -6.95
CA LYS A 308 28.07 -1.76 -6.94
C LYS A 308 28.12 -2.34 -8.36
N THR A 309 27.28 -1.86 -9.29
CA THR A 309 27.32 -2.30 -10.71
C THR A 309 28.66 -1.97 -11.38
N ALA A 310 29.20 -0.78 -11.11
CA ALA A 310 30.53 -0.40 -11.58
C ALA A 310 31.63 -1.30 -10.99
N GLN A 311 31.58 -1.61 -9.70
CA GLN A 311 32.50 -2.52 -9.01
C GLN A 311 32.48 -3.93 -9.61
N LEU A 312 31.27 -4.44 -9.90
CA LEU A 312 31.05 -5.79 -10.43
C LEU A 312 31.29 -5.88 -11.94
N GLY A 313 31.42 -4.77 -12.65
CA GLY A 313 31.58 -4.72 -14.11
C GLY A 313 30.37 -5.24 -14.87
N ILE A 314 29.17 -5.02 -14.34
CA ILE A 314 27.90 -5.38 -14.97
C ILE A 314 27.15 -4.12 -15.45
N GLU A 315 26.30 -4.28 -16.44
CA GLU A 315 25.39 -3.23 -16.86
C GLU A 315 24.36 -2.95 -15.75
N MET A 316 24.01 -1.68 -15.61
CA MET A 316 22.97 -1.27 -14.66
C MET A 316 21.60 -1.78 -15.14
N PRO A 317 20.90 -2.62 -14.36
CA PRO A 317 19.57 -3.06 -14.74
C PRO A 317 18.55 -1.91 -14.65
N ILE A 318 17.43 -2.06 -15.35
CA ILE A 318 16.24 -1.23 -15.16
C ILE A 318 15.70 -1.55 -13.76
N ILE A 319 15.51 -0.52 -12.92
CA ILE A 319 15.09 -0.69 -11.54
C ILE A 319 13.59 -0.47 -11.39
N HIS A 320 12.94 -1.37 -10.66
CA HIS A 320 11.55 -1.22 -10.20
C HIS A 320 11.47 -1.23 -8.67
N MET A 321 10.47 -0.53 -8.15
CA MET A 321 10.08 -0.52 -6.75
C MET A 321 8.56 -0.63 -6.65
N GLU A 322 8.03 -1.28 -5.61
CA GLU A 322 6.62 -1.59 -5.46
C GLU A 322 5.97 -0.88 -4.25
N PRO A 323 5.87 0.47 -4.26
CA PRO A 323 5.18 1.17 -3.20
C PRO A 323 3.67 0.88 -3.23
N GLY A 324 3.11 0.49 -2.10
CA GLY A 324 1.67 0.39 -1.91
C GLY A 324 1.24 1.21 -0.71
N ARG A 325 1.62 0.75 0.48
CA ARG A 325 1.31 1.43 1.76
C ARG A 325 1.68 2.91 1.73
N SER A 326 2.89 3.25 1.33
CA SER A 326 3.40 4.62 1.32
C SER A 326 2.74 5.53 0.27
N ILE A 327 1.96 4.99 -0.65
CA ILE A 327 1.14 5.79 -1.58
C ILE A 327 -0.22 6.12 -0.97
N VAL A 328 -0.89 5.15 -0.32
CA VAL A 328 -2.31 5.32 0.02
C VAL A 328 -2.61 5.38 1.52
N ALA A 329 -1.71 4.95 2.42
CA ALA A 329 -2.05 4.80 3.83
C ALA A 329 -2.41 6.14 4.50
N ASP A 330 -1.56 7.16 4.39
CA ASP A 330 -1.75 8.49 4.96
C ASP A 330 -2.75 9.35 4.16
N ALA A 331 -3.12 8.88 2.98
CA ALA A 331 -4.20 9.44 2.19
C ALA A 331 -5.59 8.89 2.59
N GLY A 332 -5.69 8.04 3.61
CA GLY A 332 -6.95 7.45 4.04
C GLY A 332 -7.28 7.66 5.51
N MET A 333 -8.57 7.88 5.77
CA MET A 333 -9.17 8.00 7.10
C MET A 333 -10.49 7.22 7.11
N THR A 334 -10.82 6.56 8.23
CA THR A 334 -12.13 5.91 8.37
C THR A 334 -12.91 6.59 9.48
N LEU A 335 -14.16 6.96 9.17
CA LEU A 335 -15.08 7.56 10.15
C LEU A 335 -16.09 6.54 10.64
N TYR A 336 -16.35 6.58 11.92
CA TYR A 336 -17.28 5.71 12.62
C TYR A 336 -18.19 6.51 13.55
N THR A 337 -19.41 6.06 13.75
CA THR A 337 -20.28 6.58 14.81
C THR A 337 -20.07 5.80 16.09
N VAL A 338 -19.83 6.52 17.20
CA VAL A 338 -19.76 5.94 18.54
C VAL A 338 -21.15 5.43 18.96
N GLY A 339 -21.18 4.18 19.39
CA GLY A 339 -22.36 3.51 19.92
C GLY A 339 -22.39 3.47 21.45
N THR A 340 -22.01 2.33 22.02
CA THR A 340 -22.05 2.08 23.46
C THR A 340 -20.72 2.46 24.11
N ILE A 341 -20.80 3.08 25.28
CA ILE A 341 -19.67 3.31 26.20
C ILE A 341 -19.84 2.41 27.38
N LYS A 342 -18.92 1.47 27.60
CA LYS A 342 -18.95 0.54 28.72
C LYS A 342 -17.78 0.83 29.66
N LYS A 343 -18.08 1.25 30.88
CA LYS A 343 -17.09 1.47 31.94
C LYS A 343 -17.13 0.28 32.90
N ILE A 344 -15.96 -0.36 33.11
CA ILE A 344 -15.82 -1.46 34.08
C ILE A 344 -14.89 -0.97 35.19
N PRO A 345 -15.43 -0.56 36.36
CA PRO A 345 -14.64 0.04 37.43
C PRO A 345 -13.48 -0.86 37.84
N GLY A 346 -12.29 -0.29 37.91
CA GLY A 346 -11.07 -1.00 38.32
C GLY A 346 -10.46 -1.91 37.23
N TYR A 347 -11.04 -1.97 36.03
CA TYR A 347 -10.53 -2.81 34.94
C TYR A 347 -10.32 -2.02 33.66
N LYS A 348 -11.32 -1.88 32.79
CA LYS A 348 -11.16 -1.35 31.44
C LYS A 348 -12.41 -0.62 30.95
N ASN A 349 -12.21 0.41 30.14
CA ASN A 349 -13.32 1.10 29.48
C ASN A 349 -13.30 0.73 27.99
N TYR A 350 -14.50 0.63 27.40
CA TYR A 350 -14.69 0.35 25.98
C TYR A 350 -15.58 1.42 25.36
N VAL A 351 -15.20 1.86 24.16
CA VAL A 351 -16.02 2.69 23.28
C VAL A 351 -16.28 1.88 22.02
N SER A 352 -17.55 1.51 21.79
CA SER A 352 -17.95 0.70 20.63
C SER A 352 -18.35 1.61 19.47
N ILE A 353 -18.05 1.17 18.25
CA ILE A 353 -18.35 1.88 17.01
C ILE A 353 -19.25 1.04 16.10
N ASP A 354 -19.81 1.65 15.08
CA ASP A 354 -20.69 1.02 14.09
C ASP A 354 -19.97 0.22 12.99
N GLY A 355 -18.64 0.22 12.99
CA GLY A 355 -17.77 -0.68 12.18
C GLY A 355 -17.05 -1.70 13.05
N GLY A 356 -15.90 -2.21 12.57
CA GLY A 356 -15.10 -3.16 13.32
C GLY A 356 -14.04 -3.86 12.47
N MET A 357 -13.64 -5.05 12.89
CA MET A 357 -12.65 -5.85 12.16
C MET A 357 -13.11 -6.24 10.74
N THR A 358 -14.38 -6.08 10.42
CA THR A 358 -14.92 -6.27 9.06
C THR A 358 -14.42 -5.23 8.07
N ASP A 359 -14.09 -4.05 8.53
CA ASP A 359 -13.63 -2.93 7.71
C ASP A 359 -12.24 -2.40 8.12
N ASN A 360 -11.77 -2.75 9.33
CA ASN A 360 -10.40 -2.49 9.80
C ASN A 360 -9.83 -3.71 10.55
N PRO A 361 -9.37 -4.76 9.82
CA PRO A 361 -8.92 -6.02 10.45
C PRO A 361 -7.49 -5.96 11.03
N ARG A 362 -6.74 -4.88 10.79
CA ARG A 362 -5.28 -4.90 10.97
C ARG A 362 -4.84 -4.97 12.42
N PHE A 363 -5.58 -4.36 13.36
CA PHE A 363 -5.26 -4.52 14.78
C PHE A 363 -5.50 -5.97 15.22
N ALA A 364 -6.61 -6.57 14.82
CA ALA A 364 -6.93 -7.96 15.14
C ALA A 364 -5.88 -8.93 14.59
N LEU A 365 -5.40 -8.72 13.35
CA LEU A 365 -4.46 -9.61 12.66
C LEU A 365 -3.00 -9.38 13.05
N TYR A 366 -2.59 -8.13 13.22
CA TYR A 366 -1.17 -7.75 13.28
C TYR A 366 -0.81 -6.89 14.49
N ARG A 367 -1.79 -6.51 15.33
CA ARG A 367 -1.62 -5.52 16.41
C ARG A 367 -1.09 -4.18 15.89
N SER A 368 -1.42 -3.84 14.64
CA SER A 368 -1.00 -2.57 14.03
C SER A 368 -1.63 -1.39 14.75
N PRO A 369 -0.84 -0.45 15.28
CA PRO A 369 -1.38 0.68 16.00
C PRO A 369 -2.03 1.70 15.07
N TYR A 370 -3.02 2.45 15.61
CA TYR A 370 -3.67 3.55 14.93
C TYR A 370 -3.82 4.76 15.86
N THR A 371 -3.84 5.96 15.27
CA THR A 371 -4.26 7.18 15.96
C THR A 371 -5.77 7.34 15.80
N VAL A 372 -6.46 7.58 16.90
CA VAL A 372 -7.92 7.79 16.96
C VAL A 372 -8.23 9.15 17.55
N ILE A 373 -9.12 9.91 16.88
CA ILE A 373 -9.57 11.23 17.31
C ILE A 373 -11.11 11.28 17.25
N LEU A 374 -11.77 11.94 18.21
CA LEU A 374 -13.18 12.27 18.04
C LEU A 374 -13.30 13.47 17.10
N ALA A 375 -13.82 13.25 15.90
CA ALA A 375 -13.85 14.23 14.82
C ALA A 375 -14.65 15.49 15.18
N ASN A 376 -15.73 15.35 15.93
CA ASN A 376 -16.57 16.45 16.41
C ASN A 376 -16.11 17.09 17.73
N LYS A 377 -14.99 16.64 18.29
CA LYS A 377 -14.38 17.10 19.54
C LYS A 377 -12.85 17.12 19.45
N ALA A 378 -12.32 17.38 18.26
CA ALA A 378 -10.89 17.27 17.99
C ALA A 378 -10.02 18.31 18.72
N ASP A 379 -10.65 19.38 19.24
CA ASP A 379 -10.00 20.44 20.03
C ASP A 379 -10.08 20.24 21.55
N LYS A 380 -10.67 19.10 22.03
CA LYS A 380 -10.82 18.85 23.45
C LYS A 380 -9.67 18.06 24.03
N PRO A 381 -9.35 18.25 25.33
CA PRO A 381 -8.37 17.41 26.03
C PRO A 381 -8.87 15.96 26.12
N CYS A 382 -7.92 15.01 26.04
CA CYS A 382 -8.19 13.57 25.97
C CYS A 382 -7.65 12.89 27.23
N ASP A 383 -8.50 12.71 28.24
CA ASP A 383 -8.12 12.10 29.54
C ASP A 383 -8.87 10.78 29.83
N PHE A 384 -9.89 10.45 29.04
CA PHE A 384 -10.64 9.20 29.17
C PHE A 384 -9.92 8.04 28.49
N GLU A 385 -9.24 7.21 29.26
CA GLU A 385 -8.54 6.02 28.78
C GLU A 385 -9.53 4.89 28.47
N CYS A 386 -9.47 4.34 27.25
CA CYS A 386 -10.36 3.29 26.77
C CYS A 386 -9.76 2.46 25.63
N SER A 387 -10.50 1.43 25.21
CA SER A 387 -10.27 0.72 23.95
C SER A 387 -11.40 1.02 22.97
N LEU A 388 -11.06 1.34 21.72
CA LEU A 388 -12.01 1.43 20.63
C LEU A 388 -12.26 0.01 20.08
N VAL A 389 -13.52 -0.42 20.09
CA VAL A 389 -13.93 -1.77 19.72
C VAL A 389 -15.07 -1.73 18.70
N GLY A 390 -15.11 -2.74 17.83
CA GLY A 390 -16.16 -2.86 16.84
C GLY A 390 -17.46 -3.45 17.37
N ARG A 391 -18.37 -3.73 16.43
CA ARG A 391 -19.72 -4.29 16.68
C ARG A 391 -19.85 -5.77 16.38
N CYS A 392 -18.80 -6.42 15.91
CA CYS A 392 -18.84 -7.86 15.61
C CYS A 392 -19.00 -8.68 16.89
N CYS A 393 -19.73 -9.80 16.79
CA CYS A 393 -19.83 -10.76 17.89
C CYS A 393 -18.55 -11.61 17.97
N GLU A 394 -17.42 -10.95 18.25
CA GLU A 394 -16.08 -11.50 18.30
C GLU A 394 -15.24 -10.74 19.34
N SER A 395 -14.61 -11.46 20.25
CA SER A 395 -13.81 -10.85 21.33
C SER A 395 -12.56 -10.13 20.81
N GLY A 396 -12.05 -10.54 19.65
CA GLY A 396 -10.92 -9.92 18.97
C GLY A 396 -11.26 -8.70 18.12
N ASP A 397 -12.52 -8.27 18.08
CA ASP A 397 -12.97 -7.09 17.31
C ASP A 397 -12.56 -5.78 18.02
N ILE A 398 -11.28 -5.53 17.99
CA ILE A 398 -10.61 -4.37 18.57
C ILE A 398 -9.97 -3.57 17.45
N ILE A 399 -10.26 -2.27 17.39
CA ILE A 399 -9.64 -1.33 16.46
C ILE A 399 -8.36 -0.76 17.04
N GLN A 400 -8.39 -0.37 18.32
CA GLN A 400 -7.22 0.13 19.04
C GLN A 400 -7.40 0.04 20.53
N GLU A 401 -6.37 -0.43 21.25
CA GLU A 401 -6.31 -0.45 22.70
C GLU A 401 -5.56 0.77 23.25
N ASN A 402 -5.84 1.09 24.52
CA ASN A 402 -5.11 2.09 25.31
C ASN A 402 -5.05 3.47 24.63
N ILE A 403 -6.19 3.91 24.11
CA ILE A 403 -6.33 5.26 23.56
C ILE A 403 -6.90 6.20 24.64
N LYS A 404 -6.68 7.49 24.43
CA LYS A 404 -7.30 8.54 25.23
C LYS A 404 -8.26 9.34 24.37
N LEU A 405 -9.50 9.48 24.83
CA LEU A 405 -10.54 10.27 24.21
C LEU A 405 -10.98 11.40 25.16
N PRO A 406 -11.74 12.40 24.70
CA PRO A 406 -12.38 13.38 25.59
C PRO A 406 -13.26 12.71 26.62
N GLU A 407 -13.24 13.23 27.85
CA GLU A 407 -14.04 12.73 29.00
C GLU A 407 -15.56 12.70 28.73
N ASP A 408 -16.03 13.62 27.89
CA ASP A 408 -17.43 13.76 27.50
C ASP A 408 -17.79 12.95 26.23
N VAL A 409 -16.99 11.91 25.91
CA VAL A 409 -17.33 10.99 24.83
C VAL A 409 -18.72 10.41 25.02
N SER A 410 -19.53 10.43 23.97
CA SER A 410 -20.96 10.06 24.05
C SER A 410 -21.42 9.34 22.78
N ARG A 411 -22.55 8.62 22.90
CA ARG A 411 -23.21 8.02 21.76
C ARG A 411 -23.55 9.07 20.70
N GLY A 412 -23.23 8.79 19.44
CA GLY A 412 -23.41 9.71 18.31
C GLY A 412 -22.20 10.56 17.99
N ASP A 413 -21.15 10.56 18.83
CA ASP A 413 -19.87 11.17 18.45
C ASP A 413 -19.27 10.46 17.23
N ILE A 414 -18.44 11.16 16.48
CA ILE A 414 -17.77 10.61 15.31
C ILE A 414 -16.30 10.31 15.66
N ALA A 415 -15.93 9.04 15.62
CA ALA A 415 -14.55 8.59 15.78
C ALA A 415 -13.86 8.51 14.41
N ALA A 416 -12.75 9.21 14.26
CA ALA A 416 -11.88 9.14 13.11
C ALA A 416 -10.66 8.27 13.42
N VAL A 417 -10.45 7.21 12.64
CA VAL A 417 -9.24 6.38 12.66
C VAL A 417 -8.35 6.82 11.52
N LEU A 418 -7.15 7.32 11.82
CA LEU A 418 -6.25 7.92 10.86
C LEU A 418 -5.40 6.86 10.13
N THR A 419 -4.88 7.21 8.95
CA THR A 419 -3.93 6.38 8.18
C THR A 419 -4.50 5.01 7.79
N THR A 420 -5.78 4.97 7.42
CA THR A 420 -6.48 3.73 7.08
C THR A 420 -6.56 3.44 5.58
N GLY A 421 -5.88 4.20 4.73
CA GLY A 421 -5.94 4.03 3.27
C GLY A 421 -5.36 2.72 2.74
N ALA A 422 -4.49 2.04 3.51
CA ALA A 422 -3.86 0.80 3.09
C ALA A 422 -4.33 -0.42 3.90
N TYR A 423 -4.63 -1.53 3.21
CA TYR A 423 -4.94 -2.84 3.79
C TYR A 423 -6.16 -2.86 4.71
N ASN A 424 -7.10 -1.93 4.54
CA ASN A 424 -8.40 -1.94 5.22
C ASN A 424 -9.51 -2.30 4.23
N TYR A 425 -9.83 -1.43 3.26
CA TYR A 425 -10.85 -1.75 2.25
C TYR A 425 -10.55 -3.06 1.50
N SER A 426 -9.31 -3.27 1.02
CA SER A 426 -8.92 -4.49 0.29
C SER A 426 -9.01 -5.77 1.13
N MET A 427 -8.99 -5.66 2.46
CA MET A 427 -9.14 -6.79 3.39
C MET A 427 -10.50 -6.83 4.07
N ALA A 428 -11.42 -5.93 3.70
CA ALA A 428 -12.75 -5.87 4.27
C ALA A 428 -13.55 -7.15 3.96
N SER A 429 -14.39 -7.54 4.90
CA SER A 429 -15.20 -8.75 4.82
C SER A 429 -16.65 -8.49 5.24
N ASN A 430 -17.50 -9.50 5.02
CA ASN A 430 -18.88 -9.47 5.46
C ASN A 430 -19.10 -10.37 6.69
N TYR A 431 -18.10 -10.48 7.58
CA TYR A 431 -18.29 -11.22 8.83
C TYR A 431 -19.50 -10.68 9.62
N ASN A 432 -20.28 -11.54 10.24
CA ASN A 432 -21.60 -11.25 10.82
C ASN A 432 -22.61 -10.63 9.83
N ARG A 433 -22.41 -10.80 8.51
CA ARG A 433 -23.23 -10.18 7.43
C ARG A 433 -23.29 -8.65 7.55
N ILE A 434 -22.22 -7.99 8.00
CA ILE A 434 -22.09 -6.54 8.02
C ILE A 434 -21.72 -6.06 6.63
N PRO A 435 -22.46 -5.08 6.03
CA PRO A 435 -22.11 -4.51 4.73
C PRO A 435 -20.78 -3.77 4.75
N ARG A 436 -20.00 -3.89 3.68
CA ARG A 436 -18.76 -3.11 3.53
C ARG A 436 -19.06 -1.63 3.34
N PRO A 437 -18.27 -0.74 3.99
CA PRO A 437 -18.43 0.70 3.86
C PRO A 437 -18.12 1.21 2.44
N PRO A 438 -18.61 2.41 2.07
CA PRO A 438 -18.24 3.06 0.83
C PRO A 438 -16.83 3.65 0.91
N ILE A 439 -16.22 3.89 -0.27
CA ILE A 439 -15.07 4.79 -0.40
C ILE A 439 -15.54 6.11 -0.99
N VAL A 440 -15.23 7.20 -0.30
CA VAL A 440 -15.45 8.57 -0.75
C VAL A 440 -14.08 9.20 -1.02
N MET A 441 -13.87 9.67 -2.25
CA MET A 441 -12.68 10.43 -2.62
C MET A 441 -12.89 11.90 -2.30
N LEU A 442 -11.84 12.55 -1.79
CA LEU A 442 -11.73 13.99 -1.59
C LEU A 442 -10.74 14.54 -2.61
N CYS A 443 -11.05 15.65 -3.25
CA CYS A 443 -10.22 16.29 -4.27
C CYS A 443 -10.46 17.80 -4.18
N GLY A 444 -9.61 18.52 -3.45
CA GLY A 444 -9.80 19.93 -3.12
C GLY A 444 -11.14 20.14 -2.38
N GLU A 445 -12.03 20.96 -2.96
CA GLU A 445 -13.36 21.23 -2.38
C GLU A 445 -14.42 20.19 -2.77
N GLU A 446 -14.11 19.31 -3.73
CA GLU A 446 -15.05 18.29 -4.22
C GLU A 446 -14.90 16.98 -3.45
N ASN A 447 -16.02 16.22 -3.39
CA ASN A 447 -16.02 14.86 -2.87
C ASN A 447 -17.03 13.99 -3.62
N TYR A 448 -16.66 12.74 -3.87
CA TYR A 448 -17.49 11.81 -4.64
C TYR A 448 -17.30 10.36 -4.20
N VAL A 449 -18.30 9.52 -4.45
CA VAL A 449 -18.28 8.08 -4.13
C VAL A 449 -17.51 7.34 -5.23
N ALA A 450 -16.38 6.75 -4.88
CA ALA A 450 -15.61 5.86 -5.77
C ALA A 450 -16.05 4.40 -5.65
N VAL A 451 -16.48 3.97 -4.46
CA VAL A 451 -17.06 2.65 -4.20
C VAL A 451 -18.32 2.83 -3.37
N LYS A 452 -19.43 2.28 -3.85
CA LYS A 452 -20.73 2.36 -3.15
C LYS A 452 -20.70 1.51 -1.87
N ARG A 453 -21.48 1.94 -0.86
CA ARG A 453 -21.83 1.11 0.30
C ARG A 453 -22.57 -0.13 -0.17
N GLU A 454 -22.25 -1.30 0.34
CA GLU A 454 -23.06 -2.49 0.13
C GLU A 454 -24.45 -2.33 0.77
N SER A 455 -25.47 -2.73 0.06
CA SER A 455 -26.83 -2.87 0.58
C SER A 455 -27.01 -4.26 1.21
N LEU A 456 -28.11 -4.46 1.96
CA LEU A 456 -28.46 -5.79 2.47
C LEU A 456 -28.74 -6.78 1.34
N ALA A 457 -29.21 -6.28 0.17
CA ALA A 457 -29.44 -7.12 -1.01
C ALA A 457 -28.10 -7.61 -1.61
N ASP A 458 -27.04 -6.80 -1.59
CA ASP A 458 -25.71 -7.22 -2.07
C ASP A 458 -25.15 -8.39 -1.26
N LEU A 459 -25.48 -8.46 0.05
CA LEU A 459 -25.01 -9.54 0.92
C LEU A 459 -25.54 -10.92 0.55
N ILE A 460 -26.71 -10.97 -0.08
CA ILE A 460 -27.38 -12.23 -0.49
C ILE A 460 -27.40 -12.42 -2.01
N ALA A 461 -26.73 -11.56 -2.77
CA ALA A 461 -26.76 -11.59 -4.24
C ALA A 461 -26.33 -12.94 -4.85
N ASN A 462 -25.47 -13.68 -4.14
CA ASN A 462 -24.97 -14.99 -4.56
C ASN A 462 -25.59 -16.17 -3.77
N ASP A 463 -26.52 -15.91 -2.84
CA ASP A 463 -27.20 -16.98 -2.10
C ASP A 463 -28.26 -17.62 -3.03
N VAL A 464 -28.31 -18.95 -3.05
CA VAL A 464 -29.34 -19.72 -3.78
C VAL A 464 -30.38 -20.16 -2.75
N LEU A 465 -31.66 -19.76 -2.94
CA LEU A 465 -32.78 -20.07 -2.05
C LEU A 465 -33.63 -21.20 -2.60
#